data_1b10475e51f05b35f792e0d2945c94b4
#
_entry.id   1b10475e51f05b35f792e0d2945c94b4
#
_cell.length_a   1.000
_cell.length_b   1.000
_cell.length_c   1.000
_cell.angle_alpha   90.00
_cell.angle_beta   90.00
_cell.angle_gamma   90.00
#
_symmetry.space_group_name_H-M   'P 1'
#
loop_
_entity.id
_entity.type
_entity.pdbx_description
1 polymer ?
#
loop_
_entity_poly.entity_id
_entity_poly.type
_entity_poly.pdbx_seq_one_letter_code
_entity_poly.pdbx_strand_id
1 'polypeptide(L)'
;MSTPFEAIFVAVKSYDTEWAAQMALAYLARPDGVVVDFQNGVNDERVASVEGKSRCLGCVITIGAGMYEPGHAMRTDSGSVGFKIGEHDGKDTPRAQALAKVMSDVAGTKVTTNLWGERWSKLAVNCMANPLAGLSGLGSAEVRTAPIPRRIAIHVAAEVIQVGRAAGYEVEPIYGIDARRFVDAAQGKGWDAVEADMAASVKFLTGGRPSMLQDVMKGRRTEIDYLNGYVSQQGKRLGIPTPVNDAVVAAVRQHGVGTLKPDPKNLEPLVAALPR
;
A
#
# COMPACT_ATOMS: atom_id res chain seq x y z
N MET A 1 -28.03 -12.99 11.86
CA MET A 1 -28.23 -13.25 10.42
C MET A 1 -28.48 -14.72 10.25
N SER A 2 -29.46 -15.10 9.42
CA SER A 2 -29.83 -16.52 9.20
C SER A 2 -28.93 -17.24 8.17
N THR A 3 -28.24 -16.50 7.31
CA THR A 3 -27.39 -17.07 6.25
C THR A 3 -25.95 -16.55 6.39
N PRO A 4 -24.96 -17.44 6.56
CA PRO A 4 -23.55 -17.05 6.60
C PRO A 4 -23.06 -16.59 5.23
N PHE A 5 -22.00 -15.78 5.22
CA PHE A 5 -21.36 -15.27 3.99
C PHE A 5 -20.28 -16.24 3.48
N GLU A 6 -20.24 -16.49 2.19
CA GLU A 6 -19.19 -17.26 1.53
C GLU A 6 -17.86 -16.47 1.43
N ALA A 7 -17.95 -15.14 1.30
CA ALA A 7 -16.78 -14.27 1.30
C ALA A 7 -17.06 -13.01 2.13
N ILE A 8 -16.10 -12.61 2.97
CA ILE A 8 -16.14 -11.38 3.77
C ILE A 8 -14.88 -10.58 3.48
N PHE A 9 -15.06 -9.31 3.11
CA PHE A 9 -13.95 -8.38 2.83
C PHE A 9 -13.61 -7.58 4.08
N VAL A 10 -12.37 -7.68 4.54
CA VAL A 10 -11.82 -6.81 5.57
C VAL A 10 -11.24 -5.57 4.88
N ALA A 11 -11.94 -4.44 5.00
CA ALA A 11 -11.60 -3.17 4.35
C ALA A 11 -11.45 -2.01 5.35
N VAL A 12 -11.27 -2.33 6.62
CA VAL A 12 -11.02 -1.33 7.68
C VAL A 12 -9.60 -0.80 7.61
N LYS A 13 -9.28 0.23 8.40
CA LYS A 13 -7.90 0.69 8.57
C LYS A 13 -7.06 -0.39 9.26
N SER A 14 -5.76 -0.45 8.94
CA SER A 14 -4.86 -1.51 9.41
C SER A 14 -4.83 -1.69 10.93
N TYR A 15 -5.06 -0.64 11.71
CA TYR A 15 -5.11 -0.73 13.17
C TYR A 15 -6.35 -1.46 13.72
N ASP A 16 -7.39 -1.68 12.90
CA ASP A 16 -8.62 -2.39 13.26
C ASP A 16 -8.71 -3.80 12.65
N THR A 17 -7.65 -4.28 11.99
CA THR A 17 -7.64 -5.54 11.22
C THR A 17 -8.08 -6.73 12.05
N GLU A 18 -7.46 -6.95 13.21
CA GLU A 18 -7.72 -8.14 14.04
C GLU A 18 -9.13 -8.12 14.62
N TRP A 19 -9.61 -6.96 15.04
CA TRP A 19 -10.99 -6.79 15.49
C TRP A 19 -11.99 -7.13 14.37
N ALA A 20 -11.78 -6.60 13.17
CA ALA A 20 -12.65 -6.86 12.04
C ALA A 20 -12.62 -8.33 11.60
N ALA A 21 -11.45 -8.96 11.60
CA ALA A 21 -11.30 -10.39 11.31
C ALA A 21 -12.05 -11.25 12.34
N GLN A 22 -11.92 -10.97 13.63
CA GLN A 22 -12.67 -11.66 14.68
C GLN A 22 -14.19 -11.50 14.52
N MET A 23 -14.65 -10.31 14.17
CA MET A 23 -16.07 -10.07 13.87
C MET A 23 -16.52 -10.89 12.66
N ALA A 24 -15.70 -10.99 11.62
CA ALA A 24 -16.00 -11.78 10.41
C ALA A 24 -16.26 -13.26 10.71
N LEU A 25 -15.50 -13.87 11.64
CA LEU A 25 -15.67 -15.28 12.05
C LEU A 25 -17.09 -15.66 12.40
N ALA A 26 -17.83 -14.76 13.05
CA ALA A 26 -19.21 -15.03 13.49
C ALA A 26 -20.20 -15.16 12.33
N TYR A 27 -19.85 -14.64 11.16
CA TYR A 27 -20.74 -14.56 9.99
C TYR A 27 -20.24 -15.35 8.78
N LEU A 28 -19.04 -15.94 8.88
CA LEU A 28 -18.41 -16.65 7.78
C LEU A 28 -18.96 -18.07 7.61
N ALA A 29 -19.32 -18.45 6.38
CA ALA A 29 -19.79 -19.79 6.07
C ALA A 29 -18.72 -20.84 6.40
N ARG A 30 -19.17 -21.99 6.93
CA ARG A 30 -18.30 -23.11 7.24
C ARG A 30 -18.68 -24.33 6.40
N PRO A 31 -17.69 -25.12 5.92
CA PRO A 31 -16.25 -24.97 6.17
C PRO A 31 -15.53 -24.00 5.20
N ASP A 32 -16.14 -23.63 4.05
CA ASP A 32 -15.45 -23.14 2.85
C ASP A 32 -15.45 -21.61 2.69
N GLY A 33 -16.12 -20.88 3.59
CA GLY A 33 -16.12 -19.41 3.55
C GLY A 33 -14.73 -18.81 3.72
N VAL A 34 -14.45 -17.71 3.01
CA VAL A 34 -13.15 -17.04 2.99
C VAL A 34 -13.22 -15.62 3.48
N VAL A 35 -12.17 -15.16 4.16
CA VAL A 35 -11.95 -13.75 4.48
C VAL A 35 -10.92 -13.22 3.51
N VAL A 36 -11.24 -12.08 2.92
CA VAL A 36 -10.37 -11.40 1.95
C VAL A 36 -9.74 -10.19 2.60
N ASP A 37 -8.41 -10.17 2.73
CA ASP A 37 -7.69 -8.94 3.10
C ASP A 37 -7.77 -7.95 1.95
N PHE A 38 -8.64 -6.94 2.13
CA PHE A 38 -8.94 -5.88 1.17
C PHE A 38 -8.40 -4.53 1.67
N GLN A 39 -7.20 -4.54 2.24
CA GLN A 39 -6.59 -3.37 2.88
C GLN A 39 -5.32 -2.94 2.15
N ASN A 40 -4.93 -1.67 2.34
CA ASN A 40 -3.57 -1.24 2.04
C ASN A 40 -2.61 -1.77 3.12
N GLY A 41 -1.34 -1.88 2.76
CA GLY A 41 -0.32 -2.47 3.63
C GLY A 41 -0.21 -3.98 3.45
N VAL A 42 0.35 -4.65 4.46
CA VAL A 42 0.54 -6.11 4.51
C VAL A 42 -0.13 -6.61 5.79
N ASN A 43 -1.42 -6.91 5.70
CA ASN A 43 -2.23 -7.34 6.84
C ASN A 43 -2.64 -8.81 6.75
N ASP A 44 -2.30 -9.49 5.68
CA ASP A 44 -2.69 -10.88 5.39
C ASP A 44 -2.35 -11.84 6.55
N GLU A 45 -1.14 -11.74 7.13
CA GLU A 45 -0.74 -12.59 8.26
C GLU A 45 -1.56 -12.30 9.52
N ARG A 46 -2.00 -11.05 9.72
CA ARG A 46 -2.83 -10.63 10.86
C ARG A 46 -4.26 -11.14 10.71
N VAL A 47 -4.82 -11.09 9.50
CA VAL A 47 -6.11 -11.73 9.19
C VAL A 47 -6.00 -13.24 9.39
N ALA A 48 -4.94 -13.85 8.84
CA ALA A 48 -4.72 -15.28 8.94
C ALA A 48 -4.44 -15.78 10.37
N SER A 49 -3.94 -14.93 11.27
CA SER A 49 -3.78 -15.29 12.69
C SER A 49 -5.12 -15.55 13.40
N VAL A 50 -6.20 -14.93 12.90
CA VAL A 50 -7.56 -15.09 13.44
C VAL A 50 -8.31 -16.21 12.73
N GLU A 51 -8.26 -16.23 11.38
CA GLU A 51 -9.09 -17.10 10.53
C GLU A 51 -8.43 -18.43 10.15
N GLY A 52 -7.11 -18.50 10.27
CA GLY A 52 -6.29 -19.56 9.66
C GLY A 52 -5.99 -19.30 8.18
N LYS A 53 -4.77 -19.63 7.76
CA LYS A 53 -4.28 -19.35 6.39
C LYS A 53 -5.16 -19.95 5.29
N SER A 54 -5.73 -21.12 5.52
CA SER A 54 -6.60 -21.83 4.55
C SER A 54 -7.90 -21.10 4.25
N ARG A 55 -8.30 -20.16 5.10
CA ARG A 55 -9.55 -19.40 4.96
C ARG A 55 -9.31 -17.93 4.56
N CYS A 56 -8.09 -17.57 4.21
CA CYS A 56 -7.73 -16.21 3.83
C CYS A 56 -7.30 -16.14 2.38
N LEU A 57 -7.73 -15.06 1.70
CA LEU A 57 -7.25 -14.63 0.40
C LEU A 57 -6.72 -13.20 0.52
N GLY A 58 -5.67 -12.89 -0.24
CA GLY A 58 -5.21 -11.52 -0.37
C GLY A 58 -5.81 -10.83 -1.60
N CYS A 59 -6.17 -9.56 -1.47
CA CYS A 59 -6.55 -8.73 -2.60
C CYS A 59 -5.76 -7.42 -2.58
N VAL A 60 -4.93 -7.21 -3.59
CA VAL A 60 -4.20 -5.96 -3.80
C VAL A 60 -5.06 -5.00 -4.61
N ILE A 61 -5.40 -3.86 -4.00
CA ILE A 61 -6.22 -2.82 -4.62
C ILE A 61 -5.30 -1.84 -5.34
N THR A 62 -5.47 -1.70 -6.65
CA THR A 62 -4.72 -0.74 -7.47
C THR A 62 -5.56 0.45 -7.91
N ILE A 63 -6.86 0.44 -7.68
CA ILE A 63 -7.77 1.56 -7.95
C ILE A 63 -7.43 2.75 -7.04
N GLY A 64 -7.32 3.92 -7.65
CA GLY A 64 -7.41 5.19 -6.93
C GLY A 64 -8.88 5.55 -6.73
N ALA A 65 -9.29 5.73 -5.47
CA ALA A 65 -10.65 6.14 -5.14
C ALA A 65 -10.68 7.07 -3.92
N GLY A 66 -11.71 7.88 -3.82
CA GLY A 66 -11.96 8.75 -2.68
C GLY A 66 -13.44 8.95 -2.45
N MET A 67 -13.79 9.20 -1.21
CA MET A 67 -15.14 9.62 -0.80
C MET A 67 -15.03 11.00 -0.17
N TYR A 68 -15.40 12.02 -0.95
CA TYR A 68 -15.33 13.42 -0.54
C TYR A 68 -16.67 13.91 0.00
N GLU A 69 -17.74 13.26 -0.41
CA GLU A 69 -19.11 13.49 0.07
C GLU A 69 -19.67 12.18 0.62
N PRO A 70 -20.47 12.20 1.69
CA PRO A 70 -21.06 11.00 2.24
C PRO A 70 -21.88 10.22 1.20
N GLY A 71 -21.61 8.92 1.08
CA GLY A 71 -22.31 8.03 0.15
C GLY A 71 -21.85 8.12 -1.31
N HIS A 72 -20.92 9.03 -1.66
CA HIS A 72 -20.43 9.20 -3.02
C HIS A 72 -18.95 8.80 -3.14
N ALA A 73 -18.70 7.58 -3.58
CA ALA A 73 -17.36 7.10 -3.90
C ALA A 73 -17.01 7.47 -5.35
N MET A 74 -15.85 8.12 -5.53
CA MET A 74 -15.34 8.51 -6.85
C MET A 74 -14.05 7.75 -7.16
N ARG A 75 -13.96 7.21 -8.37
CA ARG A 75 -12.70 6.68 -8.91
C ARG A 75 -11.83 7.82 -9.43
N THR A 76 -10.53 7.79 -9.11
CA THR A 76 -9.56 8.86 -9.41
C THR A 76 -8.38 8.38 -10.27
N ASP A 77 -8.56 7.28 -10.98
CA ASP A 77 -7.61 6.74 -11.97
C ASP A 77 -8.35 6.15 -13.17
N SER A 78 -7.60 5.89 -14.25
CA SER A 78 -8.07 5.25 -15.48
C SER A 78 -7.41 3.89 -15.73
N GLY A 79 -6.79 3.28 -14.72
CA GLY A 79 -6.14 1.98 -14.86
C GLY A 79 -7.12 0.86 -15.22
N SER A 80 -6.72 -0.03 -16.13
CA SER A 80 -7.57 -1.15 -16.58
C SER A 80 -7.65 -2.28 -15.54
N VAL A 81 -6.62 -2.47 -14.73
CA VAL A 81 -6.58 -3.47 -13.65
C VAL A 81 -6.80 -2.75 -12.33
N GLY A 82 -7.87 -3.12 -11.64
CA GLY A 82 -8.24 -2.54 -10.35
C GLY A 82 -7.93 -3.43 -9.16
N PHE A 83 -7.89 -4.75 -9.37
CA PHE A 83 -7.67 -5.73 -8.30
C PHE A 83 -6.76 -6.87 -8.76
N LYS A 84 -5.95 -7.37 -7.82
CA LYS A 84 -5.16 -8.59 -7.98
C LYS A 84 -5.42 -9.48 -6.77
N ILE A 85 -5.98 -10.65 -7.00
CA ILE A 85 -6.40 -11.59 -5.97
C ILE A 85 -5.48 -12.80 -6.01
N GLY A 86 -5.05 -13.28 -4.84
CA GLY A 86 -4.17 -14.44 -4.78
C GLY A 86 -4.26 -15.21 -3.48
N GLU A 87 -3.86 -16.46 -3.56
CA GLU A 87 -3.62 -17.33 -2.42
C GLU A 87 -2.27 -16.98 -1.78
N HIS A 88 -2.16 -17.19 -0.46
CA HIS A 88 -0.91 -16.96 0.27
C HIS A 88 0.23 -17.93 -0.13
N ASP A 89 -0.14 -19.10 -0.68
CA ASP A 89 0.82 -20.10 -1.17
C ASP A 89 1.12 -20.00 -2.69
N GLY A 90 0.56 -18.97 -3.34
CA GLY A 90 0.79 -18.69 -4.76
C GLY A 90 0.06 -19.60 -5.74
N LYS A 91 -0.89 -20.43 -5.27
CA LYS A 91 -1.68 -21.28 -6.16
C LYS A 91 -2.78 -20.51 -6.88
N ASP A 92 -3.07 -20.92 -8.10
CA ASP A 92 -4.27 -20.53 -8.81
C ASP A 92 -5.39 -21.52 -8.42
N THR A 93 -6.42 -21.02 -7.73
CA THR A 93 -7.49 -21.85 -7.17
C THR A 93 -8.87 -21.46 -7.72
N PRO A 94 -9.83 -22.41 -7.76
CA PRO A 94 -11.19 -22.11 -8.18
C PRO A 94 -11.85 -20.98 -7.38
N ARG A 95 -11.57 -20.86 -6.08
CA ARG A 95 -12.14 -19.80 -5.23
C ARG A 95 -11.56 -18.44 -5.57
N ALA A 96 -10.25 -18.35 -5.85
CA ALA A 96 -9.62 -17.10 -6.30
C ALA A 96 -10.18 -16.67 -7.67
N GLN A 97 -10.38 -17.59 -8.61
CA GLN A 97 -10.99 -17.34 -9.91
C GLN A 97 -12.46 -16.90 -9.79
N ALA A 98 -13.25 -17.57 -8.93
CA ALA A 98 -14.64 -17.20 -8.70
C ALA A 98 -14.74 -15.78 -8.13
N LEU A 99 -13.90 -15.43 -7.16
CA LEU A 99 -13.86 -14.10 -6.57
C LEU A 99 -13.41 -13.05 -7.60
N ALA A 100 -12.39 -13.36 -8.40
CA ALA A 100 -11.92 -12.47 -9.45
C ALA A 100 -13.01 -12.18 -10.48
N LYS A 101 -13.83 -13.19 -10.83
CA LYS A 101 -14.97 -13.00 -11.73
C LYS A 101 -15.99 -12.01 -11.16
N VAL A 102 -16.37 -12.16 -9.89
CA VAL A 102 -17.31 -11.23 -9.21
C VAL A 102 -16.74 -9.82 -9.13
N MET A 103 -15.44 -9.70 -8.77
CA MET A 103 -14.79 -8.38 -8.64
C MET A 103 -14.59 -7.69 -10.00
N SER A 104 -14.59 -8.44 -11.11
CA SER A 104 -14.45 -7.88 -12.46
C SER A 104 -15.65 -7.03 -12.88
N ASP A 105 -16.80 -7.17 -12.23
CA ASP A 105 -17.96 -6.30 -12.44
C ASP A 105 -17.71 -4.86 -11.91
N VAL A 106 -16.75 -4.70 -11.02
CA VAL A 106 -16.35 -3.38 -10.48
C VAL A 106 -15.18 -2.79 -11.27
N ALA A 107 -14.15 -3.57 -11.48
CA ALA A 107 -12.97 -3.19 -12.27
C ALA A 107 -12.19 -4.44 -12.70
N GLY A 108 -11.40 -4.33 -13.76
CA GLY A 108 -10.59 -5.45 -14.25
C GLY A 108 -9.82 -6.13 -13.11
N THR A 109 -10.02 -7.42 -12.94
CA THR A 109 -9.45 -8.20 -11.85
C THR A 109 -8.61 -9.34 -12.40
N LYS A 110 -7.46 -9.58 -11.78
CA LYS A 110 -6.55 -10.68 -12.14
C LYS A 110 -6.30 -11.58 -10.95
N VAL A 111 -6.24 -12.89 -11.18
CA VAL A 111 -5.63 -13.81 -10.21
C VAL A 111 -4.12 -13.73 -10.35
N THR A 112 -3.41 -13.66 -9.23
CA THR A 112 -1.95 -13.62 -9.19
C THR A 112 -1.40 -14.81 -8.41
N THR A 113 -0.32 -15.39 -8.91
CA THR A 113 0.45 -16.42 -8.22
C THR A 113 1.63 -15.83 -7.42
N ASN A 114 1.82 -14.49 -7.49
CA ASN A 114 2.82 -13.75 -6.73
C ASN A 114 2.17 -12.68 -5.84
N LEU A 115 1.24 -13.11 -4.98
CA LEU A 115 0.51 -12.18 -4.09
C LEU A 115 1.45 -11.32 -3.25
N TRP A 116 2.51 -11.91 -2.68
CA TRP A 116 3.45 -11.18 -1.84
C TRP A 116 4.26 -10.15 -2.60
N GLY A 117 4.69 -10.47 -3.82
CA GLY A 117 5.38 -9.50 -4.69
C GLY A 117 4.49 -8.31 -5.05
N GLU A 118 3.20 -8.56 -5.31
CA GLU A 118 2.21 -7.51 -5.54
C GLU A 118 1.94 -6.68 -4.27
N ARG A 119 1.88 -7.30 -3.09
CA ARG A 119 1.76 -6.62 -1.80
C ARG A 119 2.93 -5.68 -1.54
N TRP A 120 4.17 -6.16 -1.73
CA TRP A 120 5.37 -5.35 -1.53
C TRP A 120 5.50 -4.23 -2.56
N SER A 121 5.14 -4.48 -3.82
CA SER A 121 5.06 -3.43 -4.84
C SER A 121 4.05 -2.34 -4.44
N LYS A 122 2.85 -2.73 -4.01
CA LYS A 122 1.83 -1.79 -3.56
C LYS A 122 2.23 -1.09 -2.26
N LEU A 123 2.91 -1.78 -1.35
CA LEU A 123 3.47 -1.19 -0.13
C LEU A 123 4.48 -0.08 -0.47
N ALA A 124 5.36 -0.31 -1.44
CA ALA A 124 6.29 0.73 -1.91
C ALA A 124 5.55 1.96 -2.45
N VAL A 125 4.51 1.77 -3.26
CA VAL A 125 3.64 2.87 -3.72
C VAL A 125 3.06 3.65 -2.53
N ASN A 126 2.55 2.95 -1.53
CA ASN A 126 1.93 3.58 -0.36
C ASN A 126 2.97 4.31 0.50
N CYS A 127 4.13 3.70 0.73
CA CYS A 127 5.22 4.30 1.51
C CYS A 127 5.80 5.56 0.84
N MET A 128 5.87 5.56 -0.50
CA MET A 128 6.31 6.72 -1.26
C MET A 128 5.30 7.87 -1.25
N ALA A 129 4.02 7.56 -1.47
CA ALA A 129 3.03 8.59 -1.78
C ALA A 129 2.29 9.08 -0.54
N ASN A 130 1.84 8.16 0.33
CA ASN A 130 0.90 8.50 1.39
C ASN A 130 1.49 9.45 2.44
N PRO A 131 2.65 9.16 3.06
CA PRO A 131 3.19 10.02 4.09
C PRO A 131 3.72 11.36 3.53
N LEU A 132 4.32 11.35 2.33
CA LEU A 132 4.81 12.58 1.72
C LEU A 132 3.66 13.53 1.40
N ALA A 133 2.53 13.00 0.90
CA ALA A 133 1.32 13.78 0.71
C ALA A 133 0.71 14.24 2.03
N GLY A 134 0.65 13.38 3.05
CA GLY A 134 0.14 13.70 4.38
C GLY A 134 0.93 14.82 5.05
N LEU A 135 2.27 14.79 4.92
CA LEU A 135 3.16 15.80 5.48
C LEU A 135 3.08 17.12 4.71
N SER A 136 3.06 17.08 3.37
CA SER A 136 3.23 18.28 2.53
C SER A 136 1.93 18.90 2.03
N GLY A 137 0.84 18.14 1.96
CA GLY A 137 -0.40 18.55 1.29
C GLY A 137 -0.40 18.35 -0.22
N LEU A 138 0.69 17.87 -0.80
CA LEU A 138 0.82 17.62 -2.23
C LEU A 138 -0.05 16.44 -2.67
N GLY A 139 -0.58 16.53 -3.89
CA GLY A 139 -1.31 15.43 -4.52
C GLY A 139 -0.40 14.33 -5.06
N SER A 140 -1.01 13.23 -5.52
CA SER A 140 -0.27 12.07 -6.05
C SER A 140 0.63 12.40 -7.24
N ALA A 141 0.20 13.33 -8.11
CA ALA A 141 1.01 13.78 -9.25
C ALA A 141 2.21 14.59 -8.78
N GLU A 142 2.00 15.54 -7.88
CA GLU A 142 3.04 16.44 -7.39
C GLU A 142 4.14 15.68 -6.63
N VAL A 143 3.78 14.67 -5.82
CA VAL A 143 4.77 13.80 -5.14
C VAL A 143 5.71 13.12 -6.14
N ARG A 144 5.22 12.78 -7.35
CA ARG A 144 6.04 12.11 -8.38
C ARG A 144 6.79 13.06 -9.30
N THR A 145 6.35 14.31 -9.41
CA THR A 145 6.92 15.28 -10.37
C THR A 145 7.78 16.34 -9.71
N ALA A 146 7.48 16.77 -8.48
CA ALA A 146 8.28 17.76 -7.79
C ALA A 146 9.64 17.16 -7.33
N PRO A 147 10.76 17.88 -7.50
CA PRO A 147 12.10 17.30 -7.29
C PRO A 147 12.35 16.74 -5.90
N ILE A 148 12.02 17.47 -4.84
CA ILE A 148 12.28 17.07 -3.45
C ILE A 148 11.45 15.82 -3.06
N PRO A 149 10.10 15.81 -3.14
CA PRO A 149 9.32 14.63 -2.76
C PRO A 149 9.64 13.44 -3.65
N ARG A 150 9.88 13.60 -4.96
CA ARG A 150 10.27 12.52 -5.86
C ARG A 150 11.59 11.88 -5.43
N ARG A 151 12.60 12.69 -5.08
CA ARG A 151 13.88 12.17 -4.59
C ARG A 151 13.72 11.36 -3.31
N ILE A 152 12.95 11.85 -2.33
CA ILE A 152 12.63 11.11 -1.11
C ILE A 152 11.90 9.79 -1.46
N ALA A 153 10.90 9.86 -2.34
CA ALA A 153 10.11 8.71 -2.76
C ALA A 153 10.96 7.58 -3.37
N ILE A 154 11.96 7.89 -4.21
CA ILE A 154 12.85 6.89 -4.80
C ILE A 154 13.65 6.16 -3.72
N HIS A 155 14.22 6.87 -2.75
CA HIS A 155 14.96 6.24 -1.64
C HIS A 155 14.04 5.42 -0.74
N VAL A 156 12.83 5.91 -0.41
CA VAL A 156 11.82 5.15 0.32
C VAL A 156 11.51 3.84 -0.39
N ALA A 157 11.24 3.90 -1.71
CA ALA A 157 10.94 2.71 -2.50
C ALA A 157 12.11 1.71 -2.52
N ALA A 158 13.35 2.20 -2.68
CA ALA A 158 14.53 1.35 -2.69
C ALA A 158 14.66 0.54 -1.39
N GLU A 159 14.46 1.17 -0.23
CA GLU A 159 14.47 0.48 1.07
C GLU A 159 13.35 -0.56 1.18
N VAL A 160 12.11 -0.21 0.78
CA VAL A 160 10.97 -1.15 0.77
C VAL A 160 11.28 -2.38 -0.08
N ILE A 161 11.83 -2.18 -1.28
CA ILE A 161 12.18 -3.26 -2.20
C ILE A 161 13.30 -4.13 -1.62
N GLN A 162 14.32 -3.53 -1.04
CA GLN A 162 15.44 -4.27 -0.40
C GLN A 162 14.92 -5.15 0.74
N VAL A 163 14.04 -4.63 1.60
CA VAL A 163 13.43 -5.39 2.69
C VAL A 163 12.55 -6.53 2.15
N GLY A 164 11.69 -6.25 1.14
CA GLY A 164 10.84 -7.27 0.52
C GLY A 164 11.64 -8.40 -0.11
N ARG A 165 12.75 -8.09 -0.80
CA ARG A 165 13.65 -9.07 -1.39
C ARG A 165 14.42 -9.86 -0.33
N ALA A 166 14.88 -9.22 0.74
CA ALA A 166 15.51 -9.91 1.87
C ALA A 166 14.53 -10.83 2.61
N ALA A 167 13.23 -10.53 2.58
CA ALA A 167 12.18 -11.41 3.06
C ALA A 167 11.85 -12.59 2.11
N GLY A 168 12.50 -12.66 0.94
CA GLY A 168 12.35 -13.75 -0.03
C GLY A 168 11.28 -13.50 -1.09
N TYR A 169 10.75 -12.28 -1.23
CA TYR A 169 9.70 -11.96 -2.20
C TYR A 169 10.27 -11.34 -3.48
N GLU A 170 9.70 -11.75 -4.62
CA GLU A 170 9.96 -11.10 -5.90
C GLU A 170 9.00 -9.91 -6.04
N VAL A 171 9.53 -8.71 -5.79
CA VAL A 171 8.72 -7.48 -5.81
C VAL A 171 8.35 -7.13 -7.25
N GLU A 172 7.05 -7.02 -7.51
CA GLU A 172 6.49 -6.67 -8.82
C GLU A 172 6.82 -5.21 -9.23
N PRO A 173 6.76 -4.88 -10.53
CA PRO A 173 7.01 -3.52 -11.00
C PRO A 173 6.16 -2.47 -10.29
N ILE A 174 6.74 -1.30 -10.03
CA ILE A 174 6.11 -0.15 -9.39
C ILE A 174 5.86 0.91 -10.46
N TYR A 175 4.62 1.28 -10.69
CA TYR A 175 4.21 2.18 -11.78
C TYR A 175 4.67 1.70 -13.18
N GLY A 176 4.86 0.40 -13.38
CA GLY A 176 5.42 -0.19 -14.59
C GLY A 176 6.95 -0.15 -14.68
N ILE A 177 7.63 0.38 -13.66
CA ILE A 177 9.09 0.44 -13.56
C ILE A 177 9.57 -0.80 -12.82
N ASP A 178 10.54 -1.54 -13.37
CA ASP A 178 11.17 -2.67 -12.68
C ASP A 178 11.67 -2.24 -11.30
N ALA A 179 11.28 -3.01 -10.27
CA ALA A 179 11.59 -2.68 -8.88
C ALA A 179 13.10 -2.53 -8.61
N ARG A 180 13.95 -3.31 -9.31
CA ARG A 180 15.41 -3.23 -9.16
C ARG A 180 15.96 -1.86 -9.52
N ARG A 181 15.36 -1.19 -10.50
CA ARG A 181 15.82 0.13 -10.94
C ARG A 181 15.73 1.20 -9.85
N PHE A 182 14.78 1.09 -8.91
CA PHE A 182 14.73 1.99 -7.75
C PHE A 182 15.92 1.77 -6.81
N VAL A 183 16.30 0.51 -6.60
CA VAL A 183 17.49 0.18 -5.77
C VAL A 183 18.77 0.67 -6.44
N ASP A 184 18.90 0.44 -7.75
CA ASP A 184 20.06 0.91 -8.54
C ASP A 184 20.13 2.45 -8.54
N ALA A 185 19.01 3.13 -8.71
CA ALA A 185 18.93 4.59 -8.67
C ALA A 185 19.38 5.15 -7.31
N ALA A 186 18.90 4.56 -6.19
CA ALA A 186 19.34 4.96 -4.86
C ALA A 186 20.84 4.75 -4.61
N GLN A 187 21.50 3.91 -5.42
CA GLN A 187 22.96 3.70 -5.45
C GLN A 187 23.67 4.56 -6.52
N GLY A 188 22.97 5.51 -7.13
CA GLY A 188 23.51 6.41 -8.16
C GLY A 188 23.54 5.84 -9.59
N LYS A 189 22.91 4.70 -9.85
CA LYS A 189 22.87 4.08 -11.18
C LYS A 189 21.54 4.29 -11.86
N GLY A 190 21.51 5.03 -12.96
CA GLY A 190 20.29 5.25 -13.76
C GLY A 190 19.24 6.14 -13.08
N TRP A 191 19.67 7.04 -12.20
CA TRP A 191 18.81 7.96 -11.46
C TRP A 191 17.85 8.74 -12.37
N ASP A 192 18.40 9.44 -13.38
CA ASP A 192 17.61 10.30 -14.28
C ASP A 192 16.51 9.53 -15.02
N ALA A 193 16.80 8.27 -15.38
CA ALA A 193 15.82 7.42 -16.06
C ALA A 193 14.65 7.03 -15.13
N VAL A 194 14.92 6.73 -13.85
CA VAL A 194 13.85 6.43 -12.87
C VAL A 194 13.05 7.69 -12.55
N GLU A 195 13.68 8.85 -12.42
CA GLU A 195 12.99 10.13 -12.25
C GLU A 195 12.05 10.44 -13.43
N ALA A 196 12.54 10.25 -14.66
CA ALA A 196 11.74 10.49 -15.86
C ALA A 196 10.54 9.54 -15.93
N ASP A 197 10.74 8.25 -15.66
CA ASP A 197 9.67 7.25 -15.67
C ASP A 197 8.63 7.50 -14.57
N MET A 198 9.05 7.90 -13.37
CA MET A 198 8.14 8.31 -12.31
C MET A 198 7.31 9.52 -12.71
N ALA A 199 7.94 10.54 -13.28
CA ALA A 199 7.24 11.71 -13.77
C ALA A 199 6.25 11.36 -14.90
N ALA A 200 6.62 10.46 -15.81
CA ALA A 200 5.73 10.00 -16.89
C ALA A 200 4.54 9.17 -16.37
N SER A 201 4.68 8.52 -15.21
CA SER A 201 3.63 7.66 -14.62
C SER A 201 2.37 8.42 -14.21
N VAL A 202 2.42 9.76 -14.11
CA VAL A 202 1.27 10.58 -13.69
C VAL A 202 0.18 10.72 -14.77
N LYS A 203 0.49 10.38 -16.01
CA LYS A 203 -0.45 10.48 -17.14
C LYS A 203 -1.77 9.70 -16.96
N PHE A 204 -1.77 8.71 -16.08
CA PHE A 204 -2.97 7.91 -15.77
C PHE A 204 -3.75 8.42 -14.54
N LEU A 205 -3.27 9.48 -13.89
CA LEU A 205 -3.94 10.08 -12.74
C LEU A 205 -4.95 11.11 -13.22
N THR A 206 -6.18 10.99 -12.75
CA THR A 206 -7.26 11.97 -13.04
C THR A 206 -7.47 12.94 -11.86
N GLY A 207 -6.52 12.99 -10.93
CA GLY A 207 -6.60 13.72 -9.67
C GLY A 207 -6.58 12.76 -8.49
N GLY A 208 -7.02 13.24 -7.34
CA GLY A 208 -7.13 12.44 -6.14
C GLY A 208 -6.03 12.72 -5.10
N ARG A 209 -6.42 12.53 -3.85
CA ARG A 209 -5.56 12.70 -2.70
C ARG A 209 -5.16 11.33 -2.16
N PRO A 210 -3.87 11.06 -1.91
CA PRO A 210 -3.44 9.85 -1.23
C PRO A 210 -4.17 9.65 0.10
N SER A 211 -4.36 8.39 0.51
CA SER A 211 -5.22 8.05 1.65
C SER A 211 -4.80 8.72 2.96
N MET A 212 -3.50 8.83 3.21
CA MET A 212 -3.00 9.49 4.43
C MET A 212 -3.28 11.00 4.43
N LEU A 213 -3.19 11.67 3.28
CA LEU A 213 -3.59 13.08 3.18
C LEU A 213 -5.08 13.25 3.50
N GLN A 214 -5.92 12.33 3.03
CA GLN A 214 -7.34 12.34 3.39
C GLN A 214 -7.55 12.15 4.89
N ASP A 215 -6.79 11.26 5.54
CA ASP A 215 -6.87 11.04 6.99
C ASP A 215 -6.43 12.29 7.76
N VAL A 216 -5.30 12.90 7.36
CA VAL A 216 -4.78 14.14 7.97
C VAL A 216 -5.80 15.27 7.83
N MET A 217 -6.37 15.49 6.64
CA MET A 217 -7.39 16.52 6.41
C MET A 217 -8.68 16.31 7.21
N LYS A 218 -9.01 15.04 7.53
CA LYS A 218 -10.17 14.66 8.34
C LYS A 218 -9.85 14.57 9.84
N GLY A 219 -8.62 14.89 10.26
CA GLY A 219 -8.17 14.78 11.65
C GLY A 219 -8.14 13.35 12.18
N ARG A 220 -7.97 12.34 11.31
CA ARG A 220 -7.99 10.92 11.66
C ARG A 220 -6.60 10.39 11.95
N ARG A 221 -6.53 9.29 12.72
CA ARG A 221 -5.29 8.49 12.87
C ARG A 221 -4.81 8.02 11.51
N THR A 222 -3.50 8.14 11.25
CA THR A 222 -2.85 7.64 10.03
C THR A 222 -2.43 6.18 10.16
N GLU A 223 -2.12 5.54 9.04
CA GLU A 223 -1.61 4.17 8.98
C GLU A 223 -0.08 4.11 8.90
N ILE A 224 0.64 5.15 9.31
CA ILE A 224 2.11 5.24 9.17
C ILE A 224 2.83 4.03 9.78
N ASP A 225 2.34 3.52 10.91
CA ASP A 225 2.92 2.37 11.63
C ASP A 225 2.80 1.05 10.86
N TYR A 226 1.77 0.93 10.03
CA TYR A 226 1.44 -0.25 9.22
C TYR A 226 1.95 -0.17 7.78
N LEU A 227 2.47 0.98 7.37
CA LEU A 227 3.12 1.22 6.09
C LEU A 227 4.63 1.32 6.29
N ASN A 228 5.20 2.52 6.36
CA ASN A 228 6.64 2.72 6.55
C ASN A 228 7.14 2.10 7.86
N GLY A 229 6.34 2.15 8.94
CA GLY A 229 6.68 1.51 10.23
C GLY A 229 6.78 -0.01 10.13
N TYR A 230 5.94 -0.65 9.33
CA TYR A 230 6.07 -2.08 9.02
C TYR A 230 7.38 -2.39 8.28
N VAL A 231 7.75 -1.57 7.28
CA VAL A 231 9.02 -1.70 6.56
C VAL A 231 10.20 -1.57 7.52
N SER A 232 10.21 -0.56 8.38
CA SER A 232 11.24 -0.35 9.41
C SER A 232 11.36 -1.55 10.36
N GLN A 233 10.23 -2.12 10.77
CA GLN A 233 10.21 -3.30 11.63
C GLN A 233 10.79 -4.53 10.93
N GLN A 234 10.36 -4.79 9.68
CA GLN A 234 10.88 -5.92 8.90
C GLN A 234 12.37 -5.73 8.57
N GLY A 235 12.78 -4.50 8.23
CA GLY A 235 14.19 -4.15 8.01
C GLY A 235 15.06 -4.50 9.21
N LYS A 236 14.66 -4.10 10.41
CA LYS A 236 15.35 -4.46 11.67
C LYS A 236 15.44 -5.97 11.86
N ARG A 237 14.35 -6.70 11.62
CA ARG A 237 14.30 -8.16 11.75
C ARG A 237 15.25 -8.87 10.78
N LEU A 238 15.43 -8.31 9.60
CA LEU A 238 16.22 -8.91 8.50
C LEU A 238 17.65 -8.33 8.38
N GLY A 239 18.00 -7.36 9.23
CA GLY A 239 19.30 -6.69 9.17
C GLY A 239 19.45 -5.74 7.98
N ILE A 240 18.37 -5.25 7.40
CA ILE A 240 18.36 -4.31 6.28
C ILE A 240 18.08 -2.89 6.81
N PRO A 241 19.01 -1.93 6.65
CA PRO A 241 18.79 -0.55 7.07
C PRO A 241 17.66 0.13 6.31
N THR A 242 16.85 0.92 7.01
CA THR A 242 15.73 1.68 6.43
C THR A 242 15.70 3.14 6.91
N PRO A 243 16.84 3.88 6.84
CA PRO A 243 16.95 5.20 7.45
C PRO A 243 15.93 6.22 6.92
N VAL A 244 15.59 6.17 5.63
CA VAL A 244 14.64 7.11 5.05
C VAL A 244 13.20 6.77 5.47
N ASN A 245 12.82 5.49 5.49
CA ASN A 245 11.52 5.08 6.04
C ASN A 245 11.41 5.39 7.54
N ASP A 246 12.49 5.20 8.32
CA ASP A 246 12.54 5.54 9.76
C ASP A 246 12.32 7.05 9.95
N ALA A 247 12.95 7.89 9.14
CA ALA A 247 12.77 9.34 9.17
C ALA A 247 11.32 9.75 8.82
N VAL A 248 10.73 9.11 7.82
CA VAL A 248 9.32 9.33 7.43
C VAL A 248 8.39 8.98 8.59
N VAL A 249 8.61 7.84 9.25
CA VAL A 249 7.81 7.43 10.43
C VAL A 249 7.95 8.46 11.55
N ALA A 250 9.17 8.91 11.86
CA ALA A 250 9.42 9.90 12.89
C ALA A 250 8.74 11.23 12.56
N ALA A 251 8.83 11.70 11.31
CA ALA A 251 8.21 12.95 10.86
C ALA A 251 6.68 12.95 10.99
N VAL A 252 6.03 11.81 10.77
CA VAL A 252 4.56 11.70 10.95
C VAL A 252 4.21 11.55 12.43
N ARG A 253 4.95 10.72 13.18
CA ARG A 253 4.67 10.43 14.60
C ARG A 253 4.88 11.61 15.54
N GLN A 254 5.76 12.58 15.19
CA GLN A 254 5.93 13.78 16.00
C GLN A 254 4.65 14.61 16.16
N HIS A 255 3.68 14.38 15.27
CA HIS A 255 2.37 15.02 15.33
C HIS A 255 1.35 14.08 16.00
N GLY A 256 0.56 14.61 16.91
CA GLY A 256 -0.59 13.90 17.48
C GLY A 256 -1.71 13.70 16.44
N VAL A 257 -2.65 12.82 16.76
CA VAL A 257 -3.83 12.60 15.90
C VAL A 257 -4.58 13.91 15.71
N GLY A 258 -4.81 14.29 14.46
CA GLY A 258 -5.52 15.52 14.10
C GLY A 258 -4.72 16.82 14.23
N THR A 259 -3.44 16.75 14.63
CA THR A 259 -2.60 17.95 14.81
C THR A 259 -1.65 18.23 13.65
N LEU A 260 -1.39 17.25 12.79
CA LEU A 260 -0.56 17.44 11.60
C LEU A 260 -1.23 18.42 10.64
N LYS A 261 -0.54 19.52 10.37
CA LYS A 261 -0.91 20.50 9.33
C LYS A 261 -0.01 20.28 8.12
N PRO A 262 -0.57 19.90 6.97
CA PRO A 262 0.22 19.67 5.77
C PRO A 262 0.92 20.96 5.31
N ASP A 263 2.26 20.90 5.17
CA ASP A 263 3.10 21.97 4.65
C ASP A 263 4.31 21.35 3.96
N PRO A 264 4.73 21.79 2.76
CA PRO A 264 5.94 21.31 2.09
C PRO A 264 7.21 21.37 2.95
N LYS A 265 7.30 22.31 3.90
CA LYS A 265 8.41 22.41 4.86
C LYS A 265 8.55 21.17 5.76
N ASN A 266 7.47 20.42 6.00
CA ASN A 266 7.53 19.19 6.76
C ASN A 266 8.37 18.09 6.07
N LEU A 267 8.77 18.29 4.81
CA LEU A 267 9.68 17.38 4.10
C LEU A 267 11.17 17.71 4.33
N GLU A 268 11.51 18.87 4.87
CA GLU A 268 12.93 19.30 5.07
C GLU A 268 13.72 18.29 5.93
N PRO A 269 13.19 17.77 7.06
CA PRO A 269 13.92 16.78 7.86
C PRO A 269 14.21 15.49 7.08
N LEU A 270 13.35 15.12 6.12
CA LEU A 270 13.52 13.92 5.31
C LEU A 270 14.68 14.07 4.30
N VAL A 271 14.91 15.29 3.80
CA VAL A 271 16.05 15.58 2.91
C VAL A 271 17.37 15.33 3.63
N ALA A 272 17.44 15.65 4.93
CA ALA A 272 18.63 15.42 5.75
C ALA A 272 18.92 13.91 5.98
N ALA A 273 17.92 13.06 5.88
CA ALA A 273 18.06 11.60 6.02
C ALA A 273 18.48 10.90 4.71
N LEU A 274 18.49 11.63 3.57
CA LEU A 274 18.92 11.05 2.30
C LEU A 274 20.42 10.77 2.28
N PRO A 275 20.85 9.69 1.62
CA PRO A 275 22.28 9.46 1.35
C PRO A 275 22.91 10.65 0.62
N ARG A 276 24.16 10.96 1.00
CA ARG A 276 24.95 12.03 0.37
C ARG A 276 25.48 11.60 -0.99
#